data_2975a8d3f790cd08812d4f6c375fee1a
#
_entry.id   2975a8d3f790cd08812d4f6c375fee1a
#
_cell.length_a   1.000
_cell.length_b   1.000
_cell.length_c   1.000
_cell.angle_alpha   90.00
_cell.angle_beta   90.00
_cell.angle_gamma   90.00
#
_symmetry.space_group_name_H-M   'P 1'
#
loop_
_entity.id
_entity.type
_entity.pdbx_description
1 polymer ?
#
loop_
_entity_poly.entity_id
_entity_poly.type
_entity_poly.pdbx_seq_one_letter_code
_entity_poly.pdbx_strand_id
1 'polypeptide(L)'
;MVKGETKMNKGVIAALAALLIGGVAFMLTQEKPAKEKATLELAADVKIGVLLGFTGPIESLTPDMASGAELAMKEASDSGAFMGGSKVISVRGDSTCVDAAAATATAERLITSDGVSAIMGADCSGVTTAVLQNVALAKGVVMISPSATSPALSTIEDNGLFFRTSPSDARQGQVLAEVLKEKGVKSAAISYTNNDYGKGLAASIQSNFEKLGGKVTVKASHEDGKGDYSAEVAALAQAGGDVLIVAGYLDQGGKGVIQASI
;
A
#
# COMPACT_ATOMS: atom_id res chain seq x y z
N MET A 1 -24.39 -82.83 46.20
CA MET A 1 -24.71 -81.66 47.04
C MET A 1 -23.53 -81.36 47.95
N VAL A 2 -22.73 -80.41 47.70
CA VAL A 2 -21.76 -79.86 48.67
C VAL A 2 -21.79 -78.33 48.50
N LYS A 3 -22.33 -77.65 49.51
CA LYS A 3 -22.27 -76.24 49.69
C LYS A 3 -20.90 -75.89 50.22
N GLY A 4 -20.08 -75.19 49.43
CA GLY A 4 -18.86 -74.59 49.88
C GLY A 4 -19.06 -73.07 50.14
N GLU A 5 -19.24 -72.73 51.41
CA GLU A 5 -19.18 -71.29 51.81
C GLU A 5 -17.72 -70.88 51.97
N THR A 6 -17.31 -70.02 51.12
CA THR A 6 -15.96 -69.38 51.20
C THR A 6 -16.05 -68.23 52.21
N LYS A 7 -15.57 -68.47 53.45
CA LYS A 7 -15.43 -67.41 54.45
C LYS A 7 -14.25 -66.46 54.00
N MET A 8 -14.57 -65.27 53.57
CA MET A 8 -13.62 -64.27 53.28
C MET A 8 -12.85 -63.79 54.54
N ASN A 9 -11.54 -63.84 54.52
CA ASN A 9 -10.70 -63.54 55.67
C ASN A 9 -10.83 -62.07 56.07
N LYS A 10 -11.05 -61.77 57.33
CA LYS A 10 -11.21 -60.42 57.89
C LYS A 10 -10.06 -59.50 57.59
N GLY A 11 -8.85 -60.03 57.35
CA GLY A 11 -7.66 -59.27 56.92
C GLY A 11 -7.77 -58.71 55.49
N VAL A 12 -8.43 -59.44 54.58
CA VAL A 12 -8.60 -58.98 53.19
C VAL A 12 -9.64 -57.87 53.13
N ILE A 13 -10.67 -57.88 53.99
CA ILE A 13 -11.65 -56.79 54.04
C ILE A 13 -11.05 -55.51 54.62
N ALA A 14 -10.13 -55.58 55.58
CA ALA A 14 -9.43 -54.41 56.13
C ALA A 14 -8.45 -53.79 55.12
N ALA A 15 -7.78 -54.65 54.35
CA ALA A 15 -6.81 -54.16 53.30
C ALA A 15 -7.57 -53.48 52.15
N LEU A 16 -8.74 -54.00 51.73
CA LEU A 16 -9.56 -53.36 50.70
C LEU A 16 -10.18 -52.03 51.16
N ALA A 17 -10.62 -51.96 52.46
CA ALA A 17 -11.14 -50.72 53.02
C ALA A 17 -10.04 -49.62 53.13
N ALA A 18 -8.81 -49.96 53.49
CA ALA A 18 -7.68 -49.03 53.56
C ALA A 18 -7.28 -48.51 52.18
N LEU A 19 -7.31 -49.32 51.12
CA LEU A 19 -7.06 -48.93 49.75
C LEU A 19 -8.12 -47.99 49.20
N LEU A 20 -9.41 -48.20 49.52
CA LEU A 20 -10.50 -47.32 49.10
C LEU A 20 -10.45 -45.97 49.81
N ILE A 21 -10.14 -45.90 51.10
CA ILE A 21 -10.03 -44.66 51.87
C ILE A 21 -8.78 -43.90 51.44
N GLY A 22 -7.64 -44.55 51.18
CA GLY A 22 -6.42 -43.95 50.68
C GLY A 22 -6.60 -43.39 49.24
N GLY A 23 -7.32 -44.11 48.37
CA GLY A 23 -7.64 -43.68 47.01
C GLY A 23 -8.55 -42.45 46.95
N VAL A 24 -9.55 -42.38 47.81
CA VAL A 24 -10.45 -41.22 47.91
C VAL A 24 -9.75 -40.02 48.53
N ALA A 25 -8.88 -40.20 49.53
CA ALA A 25 -8.07 -39.12 50.09
C ALA A 25 -7.06 -38.58 49.09
N PHE A 26 -6.45 -39.45 48.25
CA PHE A 26 -5.53 -39.03 47.20
C PHE A 26 -6.25 -38.25 46.09
N MET A 27 -7.50 -38.62 45.74
CA MET A 27 -8.28 -37.86 44.74
C MET A 27 -8.79 -36.51 45.28
N LEU A 28 -8.97 -36.34 46.58
CA LEU A 28 -9.42 -35.09 47.19
C LEU A 28 -8.28 -34.07 47.41
N THR A 29 -7.02 -34.52 47.34
CA THR A 29 -5.84 -33.64 47.46
C THR A 29 -5.24 -33.22 46.11
N GLN A 30 -5.79 -33.68 45.00
CA GLN A 30 -5.40 -33.10 43.72
C GLN A 30 -6.02 -31.69 43.61
N GLU A 31 -5.31 -30.71 44.11
CA GLU A 31 -5.56 -29.32 43.73
C GLU A 31 -5.63 -29.25 42.21
N LYS A 32 -6.78 -28.80 41.68
CA LYS A 32 -6.85 -28.42 40.25
C LYS A 32 -5.67 -27.52 39.94
N PRO A 33 -4.86 -27.84 38.91
CA PRO A 33 -3.81 -26.93 38.51
C PRO A 33 -4.48 -25.56 38.33
N ALA A 34 -4.01 -24.60 39.10
CA ALA A 34 -4.43 -23.21 38.89
C ALA A 34 -4.27 -22.95 37.38
N LYS A 35 -5.37 -22.56 36.74
CA LYS A 35 -5.26 -22.08 35.35
C LYS A 35 -4.22 -20.96 35.38
N GLU A 36 -3.00 -21.31 34.99
CA GLU A 36 -1.98 -20.34 34.68
C GLU A 36 -2.66 -19.34 33.73
N LYS A 37 -2.95 -18.15 34.22
CA LYS A 37 -3.36 -17.04 33.36
C LYS A 37 -2.22 -16.92 32.40
N ALA A 38 -2.40 -17.45 31.18
CA ALA A 38 -1.53 -17.11 30.08
C ALA A 38 -1.50 -15.57 30.06
N THR A 39 -0.45 -15.00 30.57
CA THR A 39 -0.12 -13.61 30.33
C THR A 39 0.03 -13.55 28.81
N LEU A 40 -0.99 -13.03 28.13
CA LEU A 40 -0.86 -12.64 26.72
C LEU A 40 0.30 -11.66 26.71
N GLU A 41 1.47 -12.17 26.36
CA GLU A 41 2.60 -11.30 26.03
C GLU A 41 2.11 -10.47 24.85
N LEU A 42 1.95 -9.15 25.08
CA LEU A 42 1.58 -8.22 24.01
C LEU A 42 2.62 -8.39 22.90
N ALA A 43 2.15 -8.64 21.68
CA ALA A 43 3.05 -8.63 20.55
C ALA A 43 3.73 -7.25 20.47
N ALA A 44 4.96 -7.21 19.95
CA ALA A 44 5.68 -5.96 19.81
C ALA A 44 4.92 -4.98 18.90
N ASP A 45 5.08 -3.69 19.14
CA ASP A 45 4.52 -2.66 18.28
C ASP A 45 5.00 -2.81 16.84
N VAL A 46 4.12 -2.54 15.87
CA VAL A 46 4.40 -2.66 14.45
C VAL A 46 4.65 -1.27 13.87
N LYS A 47 5.79 -1.09 13.24
CA LYS A 47 6.10 0.15 12.53
C LYS A 47 5.73 0.03 11.05
N ILE A 48 5.06 1.05 10.52
CA ILE A 48 4.71 1.19 9.10
C ILE A 48 5.40 2.44 8.55
N GLY A 49 6.14 2.27 7.46
CA GLY A 49 6.73 3.39 6.74
C GLY A 49 5.63 4.15 5.98
N VAL A 50 5.58 5.46 6.12
CA VAL A 50 4.75 6.36 5.31
C VAL A 50 5.68 7.09 4.35
N LEU A 51 5.87 6.50 3.16
CA LEU A 51 6.82 6.94 2.14
C LEU A 51 6.07 7.72 1.06
N LEU A 52 6.06 9.04 1.16
CA LEU A 52 5.35 9.94 0.25
C LEU A 52 6.24 11.10 -0.16
N GLY A 53 5.92 11.77 -1.28
CA GLY A 53 6.62 12.97 -1.75
C GLY A 53 6.24 14.21 -0.93
N PHE A 54 6.77 14.31 0.27
CA PHE A 54 6.57 15.49 1.12
C PHE A 54 7.28 16.72 0.56
N THR A 55 8.18 16.53 -0.39
CA THR A 55 8.73 17.55 -1.28
C THR A 55 8.48 17.15 -2.74
N GLY A 56 8.49 18.14 -3.66
CA GLY A 56 8.36 17.90 -5.10
C GLY A 56 6.97 18.20 -5.67
N PRO A 57 6.63 17.61 -6.84
CA PRO A 57 5.52 18.11 -7.68
C PRO A 57 4.11 17.78 -7.18
N ILE A 58 3.94 17.12 -6.03
CA ILE A 58 2.66 16.84 -5.40
C ILE A 58 2.68 17.11 -3.88
N GLU A 59 3.60 17.94 -3.42
CA GLU A 59 3.78 18.24 -1.99
C GLU A 59 2.52 18.80 -1.32
N SER A 60 1.64 19.46 -2.07
CA SER A 60 0.36 19.96 -1.55
C SER A 60 -0.64 18.85 -1.21
N LEU A 61 -0.51 17.65 -1.77
CA LEU A 61 -1.45 16.53 -1.60
C LEU A 61 -1.02 15.53 -0.53
N THR A 62 0.28 15.38 -0.33
CA THR A 62 0.83 14.30 0.49
C THR A 62 0.58 14.42 1.99
N PRO A 63 0.46 15.63 2.60
CA PRO A 63 0.10 15.75 4.01
C PRO A 63 -1.25 15.10 4.36
N ASP A 64 -2.25 15.26 3.51
CA ASP A 64 -3.58 14.67 3.71
C ASP A 64 -3.57 13.15 3.50
N MET A 65 -2.81 12.66 2.52
CA MET A 65 -2.61 11.21 2.33
C MET A 65 -1.94 10.58 3.56
N ALA A 66 -0.90 11.23 4.11
CA ALA A 66 -0.23 10.77 5.31
C ALA A 66 -1.17 10.77 6.52
N SER A 67 -1.92 11.85 6.70
CA SER A 67 -2.87 11.99 7.81
C SER A 67 -3.97 10.93 7.76
N GLY A 68 -4.46 10.58 6.57
CA GLY A 68 -5.44 9.51 6.39
C GLY A 68 -4.89 8.13 6.78
N ALA A 69 -3.66 7.82 6.38
CA ALA A 69 -3.00 6.58 6.76
C ALA A 69 -2.72 6.53 8.27
N GLU A 70 -2.23 7.61 8.86
CA GLU A 70 -1.94 7.71 10.29
C GLU A 70 -3.20 7.63 11.14
N LEU A 71 -4.32 8.16 10.65
CA LEU A 71 -5.62 7.99 11.30
C LEU A 71 -6.02 6.50 11.36
N ALA A 72 -5.91 5.76 10.26
CA ALA A 72 -6.20 4.33 10.23
C ALA A 72 -5.27 3.54 11.18
N MET A 73 -3.98 3.88 11.23
CA MET A 73 -3.02 3.27 12.16
C MET A 73 -3.39 3.58 13.63
N LYS A 74 -3.84 4.80 13.90
CA LYS A 74 -4.33 5.22 15.21
C LYS A 74 -5.59 4.44 15.61
N GLU A 75 -6.57 4.34 14.73
CA GLU A 75 -7.81 3.58 14.99
C GLU A 75 -7.52 2.10 15.25
N ALA A 76 -6.63 1.48 14.47
CA ALA A 76 -6.18 0.11 14.71
C ALA A 76 -5.54 -0.04 16.09
N SER A 77 -4.68 0.89 16.48
CA SER A 77 -4.02 0.93 17.80
C SER A 77 -5.00 1.11 18.95
N ASP A 78 -5.96 2.04 18.79
CA ASP A 78 -6.92 2.40 19.84
C ASP A 78 -8.00 1.33 20.03
N SER A 79 -8.26 0.51 19.01
CA SER A 79 -9.20 -0.60 19.08
C SER A 79 -8.84 -1.63 20.15
N GLY A 80 -7.55 -1.73 20.50
CA GLY A 80 -7.02 -2.79 21.37
C GLY A 80 -7.10 -4.20 20.80
N ALA A 81 -7.64 -4.36 19.58
CA ALA A 81 -7.81 -5.67 18.93
C ALA A 81 -6.64 -6.05 18.02
N PHE A 82 -5.83 -5.06 17.60
CA PHE A 82 -4.71 -5.30 16.72
C PHE A 82 -3.63 -6.12 17.45
N MET A 83 -3.33 -7.32 16.94
CA MET A 83 -2.29 -8.24 17.47
C MET A 83 -2.21 -8.32 19.00
N GLY A 84 -3.39 -8.42 19.66
CA GLY A 84 -3.45 -8.55 21.11
C GLY A 84 -3.23 -7.24 21.89
N GLY A 85 -3.40 -6.09 21.24
CA GLY A 85 -3.25 -4.76 21.86
C GLY A 85 -1.97 -4.02 21.50
N SER A 86 -1.18 -4.55 20.54
CA SER A 86 -0.01 -3.85 19.97
C SER A 86 -0.40 -2.53 19.32
N LYS A 87 0.54 -1.62 19.24
CA LYS A 87 0.36 -0.34 18.54
C LYS A 87 0.88 -0.42 17.12
N VAL A 88 0.29 0.37 16.23
CA VAL A 88 0.80 0.63 14.89
C VAL A 88 1.43 2.02 14.90
N ILE A 89 2.72 2.09 14.60
CA ILE A 89 3.52 3.32 14.67
C ILE A 89 3.88 3.76 13.26
N SER A 90 3.54 5.00 12.90
CA SER A 90 3.94 5.62 11.64
C SER A 90 5.40 6.10 11.69
N VAL A 91 6.15 5.85 10.63
CA VAL A 91 7.49 6.41 10.41
C VAL A 91 7.52 7.06 9.03
N ARG A 92 7.57 8.38 8.97
CA ARG A 92 7.56 9.12 7.71
C ARG A 92 8.90 9.09 7.00
N GLY A 93 8.84 9.02 5.67
CA GLY A 93 9.97 9.15 4.75
C GLY A 93 9.57 9.95 3.52
N ASP A 94 10.46 10.79 3.01
CA ASP A 94 10.23 11.55 1.79
C ASP A 94 10.68 10.76 0.56
N SER A 95 9.77 10.54 -0.39
CA SER A 95 10.04 9.90 -1.68
C SER A 95 10.41 10.91 -2.77
N THR A 96 10.24 12.20 -2.52
CA THR A 96 10.41 13.32 -3.48
C THR A 96 9.50 13.22 -4.72
N CYS A 97 8.77 12.13 -4.92
CA CYS A 97 7.94 11.81 -6.08
C CYS A 97 8.73 11.56 -7.39
N VAL A 98 9.83 12.24 -7.64
CA VAL A 98 10.54 12.22 -8.95
C VAL A 98 11.96 11.66 -8.89
N ASP A 99 12.62 11.68 -7.75
CA ASP A 99 13.99 11.16 -7.58
C ASP A 99 13.98 9.70 -7.11
N ALA A 100 14.16 8.78 -8.05
CA ALA A 100 14.16 7.34 -7.76
C ALA A 100 15.30 6.93 -6.80
N ALA A 101 16.46 7.60 -6.84
CA ALA A 101 17.58 7.29 -5.97
C ALA A 101 17.29 7.73 -4.52
N ALA A 102 16.78 8.94 -4.33
CA ALA A 102 16.37 9.44 -3.02
C ALA A 102 15.24 8.58 -2.41
N ALA A 103 14.22 8.23 -3.18
CA ALA A 103 13.13 7.36 -2.74
C ALA A 103 13.62 5.97 -2.31
N THR A 104 14.52 5.38 -3.12
CA THR A 104 15.12 4.06 -2.83
C THR A 104 15.95 4.10 -1.55
N ALA A 105 16.80 5.13 -1.37
CA ALA A 105 17.60 5.31 -0.17
C ALA A 105 16.74 5.51 1.10
N THR A 106 15.65 6.28 0.98
CA THR A 106 14.69 6.49 2.06
C THR A 106 13.97 5.19 2.43
N ALA A 107 13.51 4.40 1.44
CA ALA A 107 12.88 3.10 1.67
C ALA A 107 13.85 2.11 2.36
N GLU A 108 15.10 2.06 1.90
CA GLU A 108 16.14 1.22 2.53
C GLU A 108 16.35 1.60 4.00
N ARG A 109 16.44 2.90 4.31
CA ARG A 109 16.55 3.40 5.70
C ARG A 109 15.35 3.01 6.54
N LEU A 110 14.11 3.22 6.04
CA LEU A 110 12.88 2.86 6.74
C LEU A 110 12.88 1.39 7.14
N ILE A 111 13.29 0.50 6.23
CA ILE A 111 13.29 -0.95 6.46
C ILE A 111 14.43 -1.36 7.38
N THR A 112 15.68 -0.93 7.09
CA THR A 112 16.86 -1.47 7.75
C THR A 112 17.23 -0.78 9.05
N SER A 113 16.99 0.53 9.14
CA SER A 113 17.36 1.34 10.30
C SER A 113 16.17 1.60 11.22
N ASP A 114 15.03 1.96 10.66
CA ASP A 114 13.84 2.29 11.44
C ASP A 114 13.01 1.04 11.79
N GLY A 115 13.22 -0.07 11.05
CA GLY A 115 12.60 -1.36 11.33
C GLY A 115 11.12 -1.41 10.98
N VAL A 116 10.69 -0.76 9.88
CA VAL A 116 9.30 -0.86 9.43
C VAL A 116 9.02 -2.23 8.81
N SER A 117 7.83 -2.75 9.04
CA SER A 117 7.38 -4.07 8.56
C SER A 117 6.65 -4.01 7.21
N ALA A 118 6.13 -2.84 6.84
CA ALA A 118 5.47 -2.58 5.56
C ALA A 118 5.60 -1.09 5.20
N ILE A 119 5.33 -0.74 3.95
CA ILE A 119 5.35 0.64 3.46
C ILE A 119 3.97 1.02 2.91
N MET A 120 3.37 2.06 3.43
CA MET A 120 2.31 2.84 2.79
C MET A 120 2.99 3.86 1.88
N GLY A 121 2.91 3.64 0.60
CA GLY A 121 3.65 4.39 -0.42
C GLY A 121 4.27 3.44 -1.48
N ALA A 122 5.10 3.96 -2.44
CA ALA A 122 5.21 5.39 -2.64
C ALA A 122 3.97 5.92 -3.37
N ASP A 123 3.91 7.22 -3.53
CA ASP A 123 2.77 7.92 -4.14
C ASP A 123 2.86 8.04 -5.66
N CYS A 124 4.03 8.38 -6.20
CA CYS A 124 4.25 8.59 -7.62
C CYS A 124 4.74 7.32 -8.31
N SER A 125 4.24 7.01 -9.51
CA SER A 125 4.44 5.71 -10.17
C SER A 125 5.92 5.35 -10.39
N GLY A 126 6.77 6.29 -10.82
CA GLY A 126 8.19 6.02 -11.09
C GLY A 126 8.97 5.64 -9.84
N VAL A 127 8.80 6.40 -8.75
CA VAL A 127 9.47 6.09 -7.46
C VAL A 127 8.86 4.84 -6.82
N THR A 128 7.56 4.57 -7.01
CA THR A 128 6.94 3.32 -6.58
C THR A 128 7.58 2.11 -7.27
N THR A 129 7.74 2.18 -8.60
CA THR A 129 8.43 1.14 -9.38
C THR A 129 9.85 0.92 -8.87
N ALA A 130 10.61 2.01 -8.66
CA ALA A 130 12.00 1.95 -8.22
C ALA A 130 12.13 1.33 -6.81
N VAL A 131 11.32 1.76 -5.86
CA VAL A 131 11.32 1.22 -4.49
C VAL A 131 10.90 -0.25 -4.48
N LEU A 132 9.85 -0.61 -5.22
CA LEU A 132 9.40 -2.00 -5.32
C LEU A 132 10.52 -2.91 -5.83
N GLN A 133 11.10 -2.58 -6.98
CA GLN A 133 12.07 -3.45 -7.64
C GLN A 133 13.43 -3.50 -6.93
N ASN A 134 13.91 -2.36 -6.41
CA ASN A 134 15.26 -2.28 -5.87
C ASN A 134 15.33 -2.58 -4.37
N VAL A 135 14.23 -2.44 -3.63
CA VAL A 135 14.23 -2.59 -2.17
C VAL A 135 13.19 -3.59 -1.69
N ALA A 136 11.91 -3.34 -1.95
CA ALA A 136 10.84 -4.08 -1.30
C ALA A 136 10.84 -5.57 -1.67
N LEU A 137 11.04 -5.91 -2.96
CA LEU A 137 11.13 -7.31 -3.41
C LEU A 137 12.29 -8.05 -2.75
N ALA A 138 13.47 -7.44 -2.70
CA ALA A 138 14.65 -8.05 -2.11
C ALA A 138 14.53 -8.24 -0.59
N LYS A 139 13.79 -7.38 0.09
CA LYS A 139 13.58 -7.41 1.54
C LYS A 139 12.30 -8.15 1.96
N GLY A 140 11.44 -8.55 1.02
CA GLY A 140 10.16 -9.19 1.32
C GLY A 140 9.15 -8.26 2.00
N VAL A 141 9.20 -6.94 1.72
CA VAL A 141 8.37 -5.93 2.37
C VAL A 141 7.17 -5.58 1.50
N VAL A 142 5.98 -5.65 2.09
CA VAL A 142 4.73 -5.25 1.41
C VAL A 142 4.67 -3.74 1.22
N MET A 143 4.21 -3.32 0.04
CA MET A 143 3.94 -1.93 -0.30
C MET A 143 2.47 -1.74 -0.68
N ILE A 144 1.84 -0.68 -0.16
CA ILE A 144 0.48 -0.26 -0.55
C ILE A 144 0.53 1.22 -0.96
N SER A 145 0.44 1.47 -2.27
CA SER A 145 0.44 2.84 -2.80
C SER A 145 -0.93 3.49 -2.70
N PRO A 146 -1.04 4.74 -2.22
CA PRO A 146 -2.29 5.48 -2.22
C PRO A 146 -2.64 6.04 -3.59
N SER A 147 -1.66 6.32 -4.46
CA SER A 147 -1.87 7.14 -5.66
C SER A 147 -1.01 6.80 -6.88
N ALA A 148 -0.18 5.76 -6.86
CA ALA A 148 0.57 5.34 -8.05
C ALA A 148 -0.35 4.65 -9.07
N THR A 149 -0.59 5.32 -10.21
CA THR A 149 -1.64 4.95 -11.16
C THR A 149 -1.15 4.33 -12.46
N SER A 150 0.16 4.33 -12.74
CA SER A 150 0.70 3.78 -14.01
C SER A 150 0.13 2.40 -14.34
N PRO A 151 -0.32 2.15 -15.59
CA PRO A 151 -0.78 0.82 -16.01
C PRO A 151 0.27 -0.28 -15.85
N ALA A 152 1.55 0.07 -15.96
CA ALA A 152 2.66 -0.88 -15.81
C ALA A 152 2.67 -1.55 -14.43
N LEU A 153 2.26 -0.86 -13.38
CA LEU A 153 2.16 -1.40 -12.02
C LEU A 153 1.10 -2.52 -11.86
N SER A 154 0.21 -2.72 -12.85
CA SER A 154 -0.75 -3.83 -12.83
C SER A 154 -0.15 -5.15 -13.33
N THR A 155 1.01 -5.11 -13.98
CA THR A 155 1.64 -6.27 -14.62
C THR A 155 3.11 -6.44 -14.26
N ILE A 156 3.60 -5.58 -13.37
CA ILE A 156 4.98 -5.68 -12.87
C ILE A 156 5.14 -6.96 -12.04
N GLU A 157 6.31 -7.59 -12.14
CA GLU A 157 6.66 -8.68 -11.23
C GLU A 157 6.82 -8.14 -9.81
N ASP A 158 5.92 -8.54 -8.93
CA ASP A 158 5.82 -8.01 -7.58
C ASP A 158 5.83 -9.06 -6.46
N ASN A 159 5.87 -10.35 -6.83
CA ASN A 159 5.82 -11.48 -5.89
C ASN A 159 4.63 -11.40 -4.90
N GLY A 160 3.56 -10.67 -5.25
CA GLY A 160 2.41 -10.43 -4.38
C GLY A 160 2.68 -9.42 -3.26
N LEU A 161 3.71 -8.59 -3.39
CA LEU A 161 4.11 -7.61 -2.37
C LEU A 161 3.64 -6.18 -2.70
N PHE A 162 3.05 -5.94 -3.88
CA PHE A 162 2.57 -4.61 -4.26
C PHE A 162 1.06 -4.54 -4.39
N PHE A 163 0.49 -3.53 -3.77
CA PHE A 163 -0.93 -3.19 -3.83
C PHE A 163 -1.10 -1.69 -4.03
N ARG A 164 -2.27 -1.28 -4.52
CA ARG A 164 -2.66 0.13 -4.60
C ARG A 164 -4.15 0.32 -4.36
N THR A 165 -4.51 1.44 -3.78
CA THR A 165 -5.91 1.82 -3.53
C THR A 165 -6.49 2.70 -4.65
N SER A 166 -5.63 3.30 -5.48
CA SER A 166 -6.03 4.07 -6.65
C SER A 166 -6.32 3.19 -7.88
N PRO A 167 -7.29 3.56 -8.75
CA PRO A 167 -7.49 2.89 -10.01
C PRO A 167 -6.31 3.10 -10.97
N SER A 168 -6.17 2.19 -11.97
CA SER A 168 -5.17 2.34 -13.01
C SER A 168 -5.52 3.43 -14.02
N ASP A 169 -4.51 4.14 -14.52
CA ASP A 169 -4.61 5.08 -15.65
C ASP A 169 -5.09 4.42 -16.95
N ALA A 170 -5.06 3.10 -17.06
CA ALA A 170 -5.72 2.39 -18.15
C ALA A 170 -7.23 2.71 -18.19
N ARG A 171 -7.88 2.76 -17.01
CA ARG A 171 -9.29 3.15 -16.91
C ARG A 171 -9.48 4.65 -17.07
N GLN A 172 -8.61 5.47 -16.48
CA GLN A 172 -8.68 6.92 -16.62
C GLN A 172 -8.59 7.34 -18.10
N GLY A 173 -7.64 6.79 -18.85
CA GLY A 173 -7.50 7.09 -20.27
C GLY A 173 -8.71 6.65 -21.11
N GLN A 174 -9.34 5.52 -20.76
CA GLN A 174 -10.58 5.10 -21.40
C GLN A 174 -11.72 6.09 -21.14
N VAL A 175 -11.96 6.45 -19.88
CA VAL A 175 -13.04 7.39 -19.51
C VAL A 175 -12.81 8.75 -20.13
N LEU A 176 -11.57 9.26 -20.13
CA LEU A 176 -11.27 10.55 -20.76
C LEU A 176 -11.55 10.53 -22.27
N ALA A 177 -11.19 9.44 -22.95
CA ALA A 177 -11.47 9.28 -24.38
C ALA A 177 -12.99 9.26 -24.69
N GLU A 178 -13.77 8.60 -23.83
CA GLU A 178 -15.24 8.60 -23.92
C GLU A 178 -15.81 10.02 -23.76
N VAL A 179 -15.36 10.77 -22.75
CA VAL A 179 -15.75 12.16 -22.51
C VAL A 179 -15.39 13.08 -23.69
N LEU A 180 -14.18 12.94 -24.24
CA LEU A 180 -13.77 13.71 -25.42
C LEU A 180 -14.69 13.44 -26.62
N LYS A 181 -15.03 12.16 -26.87
CA LYS A 181 -15.95 11.77 -27.93
C LYS A 181 -17.35 12.35 -27.72
N GLU A 182 -17.90 12.25 -26.49
CA GLU A 182 -19.21 12.82 -26.15
C GLU A 182 -19.27 14.34 -26.38
N LYS A 183 -18.15 15.04 -26.08
CA LYS A 183 -18.01 16.49 -26.34
C LYS A 183 -17.77 16.82 -27.81
N GLY A 184 -17.69 15.84 -28.70
CA GLY A 184 -17.49 16.04 -30.13
C GLY A 184 -16.05 16.41 -30.53
N VAL A 185 -15.09 16.28 -29.62
CA VAL A 185 -13.66 16.52 -29.90
C VAL A 185 -13.17 15.53 -30.94
N LYS A 186 -12.48 16.03 -31.98
CA LYS A 186 -11.93 15.23 -33.09
C LYS A 186 -10.43 15.06 -33.00
N SER A 187 -9.74 16.05 -32.44
CA SER A 187 -8.29 16.09 -32.37
C SER A 187 -7.79 16.63 -31.03
N ALA A 188 -6.65 16.12 -30.57
CA ALA A 188 -6.06 16.53 -29.31
C ALA A 188 -4.53 16.59 -29.42
N ALA A 189 -3.92 17.63 -28.81
CA ALA A 189 -2.52 17.63 -28.45
C ALA A 189 -2.37 17.11 -27.02
N ILE A 190 -1.36 16.31 -26.72
CA ILE A 190 -1.11 15.77 -25.39
C ILE A 190 0.27 16.23 -24.91
N SER A 191 0.30 16.90 -23.74
CA SER A 191 1.51 17.13 -22.98
C SER A 191 1.52 16.21 -21.75
N TYR A 192 2.68 15.62 -21.42
CA TYR A 192 2.77 14.72 -20.27
C TYR A 192 4.11 14.89 -19.53
N THR A 193 4.10 14.73 -18.20
CA THR A 193 5.33 14.73 -17.41
C THR A 193 6.21 13.54 -17.78
N ASN A 194 7.53 13.77 -17.91
CA ASN A 194 8.49 12.79 -18.44
C ASN A 194 8.87 11.69 -17.42
N ASN A 195 7.88 10.95 -16.96
CA ASN A 195 8.07 9.80 -16.06
C ASN A 195 7.06 8.69 -16.32
N ASP A 196 7.07 7.61 -15.52
CA ASP A 196 6.21 6.45 -15.70
C ASP A 196 4.71 6.77 -15.60
N TYR A 197 4.33 7.73 -14.75
CA TYR A 197 2.95 8.19 -14.65
C TYR A 197 2.51 8.87 -15.95
N GLY A 198 3.19 9.94 -16.34
CA GLY A 198 2.81 10.71 -17.52
C GLY A 198 2.84 9.90 -18.80
N LYS A 199 3.88 9.08 -19.00
CA LYS A 199 4.00 8.17 -20.16
C LYS A 199 2.84 7.17 -20.22
N GLY A 200 2.51 6.55 -19.11
CA GLY A 200 1.45 5.55 -19.01
C GLY A 200 0.08 6.14 -19.27
N LEU A 201 -0.25 7.25 -18.62
CA LEU A 201 -1.53 7.95 -18.80
C LEU A 201 -1.69 8.48 -20.23
N ALA A 202 -0.68 9.17 -20.76
CA ALA A 202 -0.71 9.70 -22.14
C ALA A 202 -0.86 8.60 -23.19
N ALA A 203 -0.21 7.45 -23.01
CA ALA A 203 -0.36 6.30 -23.90
C ALA A 203 -1.78 5.70 -23.82
N SER A 204 -2.33 5.58 -22.61
CA SER A 204 -3.70 5.11 -22.41
C SER A 204 -4.74 6.03 -23.04
N ILE A 205 -4.61 7.35 -22.84
CA ILE A 205 -5.49 8.35 -23.46
C ILE A 205 -5.42 8.26 -24.99
N GLN A 206 -4.21 8.31 -25.56
CA GLN A 206 -4.00 8.22 -27.01
C GLN A 206 -4.66 6.96 -27.58
N SER A 207 -4.31 5.80 -27.04
CA SER A 207 -4.82 4.52 -27.58
C SER A 207 -6.35 4.43 -27.55
N ASN A 208 -6.99 4.89 -26.48
CA ASN A 208 -8.44 4.84 -26.37
C ASN A 208 -9.12 5.91 -27.22
N PHE A 209 -8.56 7.12 -27.29
CA PHE A 209 -9.11 8.20 -28.12
C PHE A 209 -9.05 7.84 -29.63
N GLU A 210 -7.92 7.31 -30.10
CA GLU A 210 -7.76 6.86 -31.48
C GLU A 210 -8.68 5.68 -31.83
N LYS A 211 -8.90 4.72 -30.93
CA LYS A 211 -9.91 3.64 -31.09
C LYS A 211 -11.33 4.17 -31.25
N LEU A 212 -11.65 5.31 -30.67
CA LEU A 212 -12.95 5.97 -30.79
C LEU A 212 -13.06 6.91 -31.99
N GLY A 213 -12.04 6.96 -32.85
CA GLY A 213 -11.98 7.76 -34.07
C GLY A 213 -11.43 9.17 -33.90
N GLY A 214 -10.88 9.49 -32.73
CA GLY A 214 -10.13 10.72 -32.49
C GLY A 214 -8.74 10.69 -33.10
N LYS A 215 -8.07 11.84 -33.18
CA LYS A 215 -6.70 11.98 -33.68
C LYS A 215 -5.84 12.67 -32.64
N VAL A 216 -4.72 12.07 -32.27
CA VAL A 216 -3.67 12.76 -31.50
C VAL A 216 -2.73 13.47 -32.50
N THR A 217 -2.68 14.79 -32.45
CA THR A 217 -1.87 15.61 -33.37
C THR A 217 -0.40 15.62 -32.97
N VAL A 218 -0.15 15.64 -31.65
CA VAL A 218 1.18 15.55 -31.05
C VAL A 218 1.06 14.96 -29.64
N LYS A 219 2.08 14.22 -29.24
CA LYS A 219 2.28 13.76 -27.86
C LYS A 219 3.71 14.07 -27.45
N ALA A 220 3.88 15.06 -26.57
CA ALA A 220 5.19 15.57 -26.16
C ALA A 220 5.32 15.56 -24.63
N SER A 221 6.52 15.24 -24.16
CA SER A 221 6.82 15.34 -22.73
C SER A 221 7.18 16.75 -22.32
N HIS A 222 6.89 17.08 -21.05
CA HIS A 222 7.46 18.22 -20.36
C HIS A 222 8.19 17.73 -19.10
N GLU A 223 9.17 18.53 -18.68
CA GLU A 223 9.89 18.29 -17.42
C GLU A 223 9.22 19.06 -16.29
N ASP A 224 9.23 18.49 -15.09
CA ASP A 224 8.77 19.18 -13.88
C ASP A 224 9.84 20.18 -13.40
N GLY A 225 9.43 21.19 -12.62
CA GLY A 225 10.34 22.15 -12.00
C GLY A 225 10.91 23.24 -12.90
N LYS A 226 10.43 23.39 -14.15
CA LYS A 226 10.81 24.50 -15.01
C LYS A 226 10.09 25.79 -14.61
N GLY A 227 10.78 26.91 -14.76
CA GLY A 227 10.21 28.24 -14.54
C GLY A 227 9.35 28.78 -15.70
N ASP A 228 9.49 28.21 -16.91
CA ASP A 228 8.77 28.62 -18.11
C ASP A 228 8.47 27.43 -19.02
N TYR A 229 7.24 27.36 -19.52
CA TYR A 229 6.72 26.32 -20.42
C TYR A 229 6.25 26.90 -21.77
N SER A 230 6.56 28.14 -22.09
CA SER A 230 6.10 28.81 -23.31
C SER A 230 6.53 28.08 -24.58
N ALA A 231 7.74 27.52 -24.60
CA ALA A 231 8.28 26.79 -25.75
C ALA A 231 7.52 25.47 -26.00
N GLU A 232 7.23 24.70 -24.93
CA GLU A 232 6.43 23.49 -25.02
C GLU A 232 5.01 23.78 -25.50
N VAL A 233 4.39 24.82 -24.97
CA VAL A 233 3.05 25.26 -25.38
C VAL A 233 3.01 25.75 -26.82
N ALA A 234 4.00 26.52 -27.24
CA ALA A 234 4.09 26.95 -28.65
C ALA A 234 4.20 25.77 -29.62
N ALA A 235 4.97 24.74 -29.29
CA ALA A 235 5.10 23.54 -30.11
C ALA A 235 3.78 22.72 -30.14
N LEU A 236 3.06 22.62 -29.01
CA LEU A 236 1.75 21.97 -28.93
C LEU A 236 0.71 22.74 -29.76
N ALA A 237 0.70 24.07 -29.67
CA ALA A 237 -0.21 24.93 -30.42
C ALA A 237 0.06 24.86 -31.95
N GLN A 238 1.34 24.81 -32.37
CA GLN A 238 1.70 24.65 -33.77
C GLN A 238 1.23 23.31 -34.35
N ALA A 239 1.24 22.25 -33.57
CA ALA A 239 0.73 20.95 -33.99
C ALA A 239 -0.80 20.94 -34.13
N GLY A 240 -1.50 21.87 -33.50
CA GLY A 240 -2.94 22.06 -33.53
C GLY A 240 -3.69 20.98 -32.77
N GLY A 241 -5.01 21.11 -32.77
CA GLY A 241 -5.93 20.21 -32.09
C GLY A 241 -7.11 20.99 -31.50
N ASP A 242 -8.25 20.32 -31.32
CA ASP A 242 -9.44 20.95 -30.73
C ASP A 242 -9.25 21.21 -29.23
N VAL A 243 -8.38 20.39 -28.59
CA VAL A 243 -8.10 20.47 -27.15
C VAL A 243 -6.63 20.19 -26.87
N LEU A 244 -6.14 20.76 -25.78
CA LEU A 244 -4.89 20.35 -25.12
C LEU A 244 -5.22 19.45 -23.91
N ILE A 245 -4.59 18.29 -23.86
CA ILE A 245 -4.64 17.37 -22.71
C ILE A 245 -3.31 17.47 -21.99
N VAL A 246 -3.36 17.70 -20.67
CA VAL A 246 -2.17 17.79 -19.83
C VAL A 246 -2.18 16.65 -18.82
N ALA A 247 -1.30 15.67 -18.99
CA ALA A 247 -1.05 14.57 -18.07
C ALA A 247 0.17 14.91 -17.21
N GLY A 248 0.00 15.77 -16.23
CA GLY A 248 1.09 16.32 -15.42
C GLY A 248 0.72 16.52 -13.97
N TYR A 249 1.72 16.86 -13.16
CA TYR A 249 1.56 17.09 -11.75
C TYR A 249 1.03 18.49 -11.41
N LEU A 250 0.27 18.54 -10.28
CA LEU A 250 -0.48 19.73 -9.88
C LEU A 250 0.41 20.92 -9.51
N ASP A 251 1.47 20.66 -8.74
CA ASP A 251 2.27 21.74 -8.13
C ASP A 251 3.42 22.24 -9.03
N GLN A 252 3.71 21.55 -10.15
CA GLN A 252 4.82 21.88 -11.03
C GLN A 252 4.43 21.86 -12.53
N GLY A 253 5.01 20.93 -13.30
CA GLY A 253 4.95 20.92 -14.75
C GLY A 253 3.55 21.00 -15.35
N GLY A 254 2.61 20.20 -14.86
CA GLY A 254 1.23 20.24 -15.34
C GLY A 254 0.58 21.61 -15.17
N LYS A 255 0.71 22.22 -13.98
CA LYS A 255 0.26 23.58 -13.71
C LYS A 255 0.93 24.60 -14.61
N GLY A 256 2.25 24.48 -14.78
CA GLY A 256 3.05 25.41 -15.61
C GLY A 256 2.62 25.38 -17.08
N VAL A 257 2.40 24.19 -17.65
CA VAL A 257 1.89 24.03 -19.03
C VAL A 257 0.49 24.64 -19.17
N ILE A 258 -0.41 24.40 -18.21
CA ILE A 258 -1.76 25.00 -18.24
C ILE A 258 -1.67 26.52 -18.18
N GLN A 259 -0.88 27.08 -17.26
CA GLN A 259 -0.73 28.52 -17.11
C GLN A 259 -0.13 29.19 -18.36
N ALA A 260 0.82 28.54 -19.02
CA ALA A 260 1.41 29.04 -20.25
C ALA A 260 0.48 28.93 -21.47
N SER A 261 -0.58 28.11 -21.41
CA SER A 261 -1.54 27.89 -22.51
C SER A 261 -2.73 28.83 -22.50
N ILE A 262 -2.89 29.65 -21.47
CA ILE A 262 -3.97 30.62 -21.29
C ILE A 262 -3.50 32.00 -21.78
#